data_8c8a87c1f41066e24fed224e9dfb9288
#
_entry.id   8c8a87c1f41066e24fed224e9dfb9288
#
_cell.length_a   1.000
_cell.length_b   1.000
_cell.length_c   1.000
_cell.angle_alpha   90.00
_cell.angle_beta   90.00
_cell.angle_gamma   90.00
#
_symmetry.space_group_name_H-M   'P 1'
#
loop_
_entity.id
_entity.type
_entity.pdbx_description
1 polymer ?
#
loop_
_entity_poly.entity_id
_entity_poly.type
_entity_poly.pdbx_seq_one_letter_code
_entity_poly.pdbx_strand_id
1 'polypeptide(L)'
;MNIKFIALVLVAATATAFAGQSSPYRKTDEADIIVIGGGTAGCVLMKELSENGRFSVLGIEGGRNLTTDPAVEAVGLPASQLAETGKPQYFWPGWNQTLPMAGLNGRTGDWTTGMLLGGGSSINGLYYGRGSSAAYALWEGVSGSTNWSLDNILATFTALENYQGLTITPGARGNNAAVNVLQTPTVSQITADVLLPATQAAFPGIPTVLDYNDPSVENCIDPRAQWFIDPTGTQRVSSATAFLNSSVMNPEGQGVNGHKLFVLFDAVAVQIEFNKHGTATKVKYIQNGKVRSAKARRAVVLAAGINSSKLLQLSGIGPAQALSNAGVKPVFINENVGNNLQNHPLLSISLLADPAGNGIPPGASYAYTIHNVYLPAVGGTASDPRMVQMLFDYIPTNAQTSVPILNISLELLNPQSTGSVTIQSDNSFQIAAADDGFYQNPADLENMKSAVEVYLHNLMDQLAIIAPSPYYKPILSDPINAVILSGYDDAVVEAYVKNNSNLSLDPHHFTSHCKMAPLNAGGVVDGNTLVYGTKNVFVADNSICPVIPDIDTAAAAMMIGLRTSEILKHVVK
;
A
#
# COMPACT_ATOMS: atom_id res chain seq x y z
N MET A 1 -30.71 4.01 26.72
CA MET A 1 -30.43 2.56 26.88
C MET A 1 -29.12 2.29 26.18
N ASN A 2 -28.11 1.88 26.90
CA ASN A 2 -26.69 2.05 26.60
C ASN A 2 -26.19 1.33 25.33
N ILE A 3 -25.73 2.11 24.37
CA ILE A 3 -25.02 1.68 23.14
C ILE A 3 -23.70 0.93 23.42
N LYS A 4 -23.20 0.95 24.65
CA LYS A 4 -21.99 0.23 25.09
C LYS A 4 -22.10 -1.32 25.02
N PHE A 5 -23.29 -1.88 24.82
CA PHE A 5 -23.50 -3.35 24.85
C PHE A 5 -23.51 -4.01 23.46
N ILE A 6 -23.67 -3.26 22.37
CA ILE A 6 -23.83 -3.85 21.03
C ILE A 6 -22.47 -4.15 20.37
N ALA A 7 -21.43 -3.34 20.63
CA ALA A 7 -20.09 -3.58 20.08
C ALA A 7 -19.37 -4.82 20.70
N LEU A 8 -19.76 -5.21 21.93
CA LEU A 8 -19.16 -6.36 22.61
C LEU A 8 -19.72 -7.70 22.12
N VAL A 9 -20.90 -7.72 21.51
CA VAL A 9 -21.60 -8.94 21.08
C VAL A 9 -21.12 -9.41 19.70
N LEU A 10 -20.70 -8.53 18.80
CA LEU A 10 -20.21 -8.93 17.47
C LEU A 10 -18.82 -9.58 17.48
N VAL A 11 -17.95 -9.21 18.42
CA VAL A 11 -16.63 -9.85 18.59
C VAL A 11 -16.74 -11.21 19.32
N ALA A 12 -17.80 -11.42 20.10
CA ALA A 12 -18.00 -12.68 20.83
C ALA A 12 -18.58 -13.83 19.98
N ALA A 13 -19.27 -13.52 18.88
CA ALA A 13 -19.93 -14.55 18.07
C ALA A 13 -19.00 -15.36 17.15
N THR A 14 -17.77 -14.86 16.88
CA THR A 14 -16.76 -15.59 16.11
C THR A 14 -15.75 -16.37 16.97
N ALA A 15 -15.81 -16.22 18.29
CA ALA A 15 -14.84 -16.81 19.23
C ALA A 15 -15.20 -18.22 19.75
N THR A 16 -16.35 -18.80 19.36
CA THR A 16 -16.85 -20.05 19.97
C THR A 16 -16.44 -21.33 19.27
N ALA A 17 -15.60 -21.31 18.23
CA ALA A 17 -15.25 -22.53 17.48
C ALA A 17 -13.88 -23.16 17.78
N PHE A 18 -12.97 -22.47 18.53
CA PHE A 18 -11.64 -23.01 18.84
C PHE A 18 -11.22 -22.79 20.30
N ALA A 19 -11.91 -23.46 21.21
CA ALA A 19 -11.42 -23.65 22.57
C ALA A 19 -10.51 -24.88 22.60
N GLY A 20 -9.20 -24.70 22.64
CA GLY A 20 -8.32 -25.80 22.97
C GLY A 20 -6.93 -25.83 22.41
N GLN A 21 -6.14 -24.74 22.52
CA GLN A 21 -4.69 -24.88 22.63
C GLN A 21 -4.14 -23.79 23.57
N SER A 22 -3.69 -24.21 24.75
CA SER A 22 -2.94 -23.35 25.64
C SER A 22 -1.57 -23.10 25.00
N SER A 23 -1.31 -21.88 24.55
CA SER A 23 0.02 -21.46 24.09
C SER A 23 1.06 -21.81 25.18
N PRO A 24 2.14 -22.54 24.85
CA PRO A 24 3.19 -22.91 25.82
C PRO A 24 4.02 -21.70 26.31
N TYR A 25 3.83 -20.51 25.72
CA TYR A 25 4.57 -19.28 26.06
C TYR A 25 3.91 -18.43 27.15
N ARG A 26 3.57 -19.03 28.29
CA ARG A 26 3.13 -18.28 29.48
C ARG A 26 4.26 -17.57 30.25
N LYS A 27 5.49 -17.55 29.75
CA LYS A 27 6.65 -17.06 30.53
C LYS A 27 7.32 -15.78 30.04
N THR A 28 6.91 -15.19 28.88
CA THR A 28 7.54 -13.96 28.41
C THR A 28 6.56 -13.01 27.72
N ASP A 29 5.72 -12.32 28.50
CA ASP A 29 5.15 -11.05 28.05
C ASP A 29 6.26 -9.97 28.00
N GLU A 30 7.45 -10.32 27.49
CA GLU A 30 8.64 -9.47 27.45
C GLU A 30 9.55 -9.84 26.28
N ALA A 31 9.97 -8.84 25.49
CA ALA A 31 10.93 -8.99 24.41
C ALA A 31 11.91 -7.80 24.36
N ASP A 32 13.03 -7.95 23.66
CA ASP A 32 13.91 -6.81 23.38
C ASP A 32 13.18 -5.80 22.53
N ILE A 33 12.57 -6.27 21.45
CA ILE A 33 11.83 -5.44 20.49
C ILE A 33 10.42 -5.98 20.34
N ILE A 34 9.42 -5.10 20.42
CA ILE A 34 8.04 -5.40 20.05
C ILE A 34 7.76 -4.75 18.70
N VAL A 35 7.34 -5.56 17.71
CA VAL A 35 6.87 -5.09 16.41
C VAL A 35 5.35 -5.16 16.39
N ILE A 36 4.69 -4.03 16.19
CA ILE A 36 3.23 -3.91 16.15
C ILE A 36 2.77 -3.87 14.69
N GLY A 37 2.06 -4.90 14.27
CA GLY A 37 1.62 -5.16 12.91
C GLY A 37 2.53 -6.14 12.17
N GLY A 38 1.97 -7.26 11.75
CA GLY A 38 2.59 -8.25 10.88
C GLY A 38 2.24 -8.01 9.40
N GLY A 39 2.13 -6.73 9.01
CA GLY A 39 1.85 -6.31 7.63
C GLY A 39 3.08 -6.38 6.72
N THR A 40 3.00 -5.68 5.58
CA THR A 40 4.02 -5.70 4.52
C THR A 40 5.41 -5.35 5.03
N ALA A 41 5.58 -4.30 5.82
CA ALA A 41 6.86 -3.92 6.42
C ALA A 41 7.19 -4.75 7.67
N GLY A 42 6.15 -5.09 8.48
CA GLY A 42 6.32 -5.78 9.76
C GLY A 42 6.91 -7.17 9.62
N CYS A 43 6.55 -7.93 8.60
CA CYS A 43 7.13 -9.26 8.33
C CYS A 43 8.64 -9.18 8.05
N VAL A 44 9.07 -8.17 7.29
CA VAL A 44 10.49 -7.90 7.03
C VAL A 44 11.23 -7.61 8.35
N LEU A 45 10.69 -6.67 9.14
CA LEU A 45 11.26 -6.29 10.44
C LEU A 45 11.40 -7.49 11.39
N MET A 46 10.34 -8.31 11.50
CA MET A 46 10.35 -9.48 12.39
C MET A 46 11.42 -10.49 12.00
N LYS A 47 11.57 -10.77 10.69
CA LYS A 47 12.64 -11.66 10.20
C LYS A 47 14.01 -11.07 10.49
N GLU A 48 14.26 -9.85 10.04
CA GLU A 48 15.58 -9.23 10.08
C GLU A 48 16.10 -8.95 11.51
N LEU A 49 15.21 -8.53 12.41
CA LEU A 49 15.59 -8.21 13.80
C LEU A 49 15.75 -9.46 14.68
N SER A 50 15.05 -10.56 14.35
CA SER A 50 15.14 -11.82 15.11
C SER A 50 16.28 -12.72 14.66
N GLU A 51 16.86 -12.47 13.50
CA GLU A 51 17.92 -13.28 12.91
C GLU A 51 19.17 -13.31 13.79
N ASN A 52 19.86 -14.45 13.78
CA ASN A 52 21.08 -14.69 14.57
C ASN A 52 20.91 -14.48 16.09
N GLY A 53 19.66 -14.41 16.58
CA GLY A 53 19.35 -14.32 18.00
C GLY A 53 19.85 -13.05 18.70
N ARG A 54 20.19 -12.00 17.95
CA ARG A 54 20.66 -10.72 18.49
C ARG A 54 19.61 -10.05 19.37
N PHE A 55 18.36 -10.01 18.88
CA PHE A 55 17.21 -9.53 19.64
C PHE A 55 16.16 -10.63 19.78
N SER A 56 15.49 -10.66 20.93
CA SER A 56 14.22 -11.34 21.01
C SER A 56 13.13 -10.41 20.49
N VAL A 57 12.33 -10.89 19.53
CA VAL A 57 11.30 -10.11 18.85
C VAL A 57 9.93 -10.70 19.16
N LEU A 58 9.01 -9.84 19.61
CA LEU A 58 7.60 -10.16 19.75
C LEU A 58 6.81 -9.41 18.69
N GLY A 59 6.17 -10.13 17.77
CA GLY A 59 5.18 -9.60 16.84
C GLY A 59 3.79 -9.57 17.48
N ILE A 60 3.04 -8.48 17.28
CA ILE A 60 1.64 -8.37 17.68
C ILE A 60 0.83 -8.10 16.42
N GLU A 61 0.10 -9.11 15.92
CA GLU A 61 -0.71 -9.04 14.70
C GLU A 61 -2.19 -9.17 15.03
N GLY A 62 -3.00 -8.22 14.51
CA GLY A 62 -4.46 -8.18 14.74
C GLY A 62 -5.21 -9.32 14.08
N GLY A 63 -4.70 -9.82 12.97
CA GLY A 63 -5.29 -10.91 12.21
C GLY A 63 -4.60 -12.25 12.43
N ARG A 64 -4.89 -13.19 11.53
CA ARG A 64 -4.41 -14.57 11.56
C ARG A 64 -3.26 -14.80 10.60
N ASN A 65 -2.57 -15.92 10.82
CA ASN A 65 -1.72 -16.51 9.81
C ASN A 65 -2.59 -17.26 8.79
N LEU A 66 -2.74 -16.70 7.59
CA LEU A 66 -3.51 -17.26 6.49
C LEU A 66 -2.63 -17.53 5.25
N THR A 67 -1.34 -17.72 5.45
CA THR A 67 -0.36 -17.99 4.37
C THR A 67 -0.57 -19.34 3.66
N THR A 68 -1.49 -20.16 4.13
CA THR A 68 -1.91 -21.42 3.48
C THR A 68 -3.38 -21.39 3.04
N ASP A 69 -4.06 -20.25 3.15
CA ASP A 69 -5.44 -20.12 2.65
C ASP A 69 -5.38 -19.96 1.11
N PRO A 70 -5.98 -20.90 0.35
CA PRO A 70 -5.94 -20.83 -1.12
C PRO A 70 -6.48 -19.53 -1.71
N ALA A 71 -7.40 -18.84 -1.04
CA ALA A 71 -7.93 -17.56 -1.49
C ALA A 71 -6.91 -16.42 -1.31
N VAL A 72 -6.04 -16.50 -0.30
CA VAL A 72 -4.96 -15.53 -0.07
C VAL A 72 -3.77 -15.81 -0.98
N GLU A 73 -3.44 -17.08 -1.21
CA GLU A 73 -2.31 -17.48 -2.07
C GLU A 73 -2.61 -17.38 -3.56
N ALA A 74 -3.88 -17.28 -3.94
CA ALA A 74 -4.28 -17.21 -5.35
C ALA A 74 -3.62 -16.02 -6.06
N VAL A 75 -3.15 -16.30 -7.27
CA VAL A 75 -2.71 -15.28 -8.20
C VAL A 75 -3.93 -14.67 -8.89
N GLY A 76 -4.09 -13.34 -8.82
CA GLY A 76 -5.10 -12.61 -9.57
C GLY A 76 -6.45 -12.38 -8.90
N LEU A 77 -6.57 -12.56 -7.59
CA LEU A 77 -7.74 -12.06 -6.85
C LEU A 77 -7.38 -10.71 -6.21
N PRO A 78 -7.82 -9.57 -6.77
CA PRO A 78 -7.66 -8.29 -6.12
C PRO A 78 -8.44 -8.25 -4.79
N ALA A 79 -8.04 -7.36 -3.89
CA ALA A 79 -8.67 -7.19 -2.58
C ALA A 79 -10.20 -7.01 -2.67
N SER A 80 -10.68 -6.32 -3.73
CA SER A 80 -12.10 -6.17 -4.02
C SER A 80 -12.84 -7.50 -4.19
N GLN A 81 -12.23 -8.47 -4.90
CA GLN A 81 -12.85 -9.79 -5.08
C GLN A 81 -12.83 -10.62 -3.80
N LEU A 82 -11.79 -10.48 -2.95
CA LEU A 82 -11.79 -11.09 -1.63
C LEU A 82 -12.88 -10.52 -0.72
N ALA A 83 -13.13 -9.21 -0.80
CA ALA A 83 -14.24 -8.57 -0.08
C ALA A 83 -15.60 -9.08 -0.57
N GLU A 84 -15.78 -9.23 -1.87
CA GLU A 84 -17.01 -9.77 -2.49
C GLU A 84 -17.28 -11.22 -2.14
N THR A 85 -16.26 -12.01 -1.78
CA THR A 85 -16.45 -13.41 -1.34
C THR A 85 -17.14 -13.54 0.02
N GLY A 86 -17.48 -12.42 0.67
CA GLY A 86 -18.13 -12.42 1.98
C GLY A 86 -17.24 -12.92 3.13
N LYS A 87 -15.92 -12.82 2.99
CA LYS A 87 -14.94 -13.23 4.00
C LYS A 87 -14.37 -12.03 4.77
N PRO A 88 -15.13 -11.41 5.69
CA PRO A 88 -14.70 -10.22 6.44
C PRO A 88 -13.46 -10.45 7.31
N GLN A 89 -13.07 -11.71 7.54
CA GLN A 89 -11.89 -12.04 8.35
C GLN A 89 -10.56 -11.62 7.75
N TYR A 90 -10.51 -11.22 6.48
CA TYR A 90 -9.29 -10.73 5.83
C TYR A 90 -9.05 -9.24 6.04
N PHE A 91 -10.06 -8.50 6.52
CA PHE A 91 -10.05 -7.04 6.55
C PHE A 91 -10.30 -6.47 7.93
N TRP A 92 -9.68 -5.34 8.22
CA TRP A 92 -9.99 -4.57 9.41
C TRP A 92 -11.45 -4.11 9.35
N PRO A 93 -12.27 -4.47 10.36
CA PRO A 93 -13.65 -4.02 10.39
C PRO A 93 -13.70 -2.51 10.58
N GLY A 94 -14.52 -1.86 9.77
CA GLY A 94 -14.93 -0.50 10.00
C GLY A 94 -14.08 0.61 9.35
N TRP A 95 -13.07 0.31 8.55
CA TRP A 95 -12.42 1.30 7.69
C TRP A 95 -13.21 1.60 6.40
N ASN A 96 -14.53 1.39 6.43
CA ASN A 96 -15.36 1.38 5.24
C ASN A 96 -15.90 2.76 4.84
N GLN A 97 -15.68 3.81 5.65
CA GLN A 97 -16.13 5.15 5.26
C GLN A 97 -15.14 6.22 5.70
N THR A 98 -14.67 6.99 4.72
CA THR A 98 -13.96 8.23 4.96
C THR A 98 -14.92 9.34 5.41
N LEU A 99 -14.36 10.46 5.85
CA LEU A 99 -15.11 11.71 5.95
C LEU A 99 -15.53 12.18 4.54
N PRO A 100 -16.60 13.01 4.43
CA PRO A 100 -16.93 13.65 3.16
C PRO A 100 -15.78 14.52 2.65
N MET A 101 -15.27 14.19 1.45
CA MET A 101 -14.12 14.87 0.84
C MET A 101 -14.57 16.11 0.08
N ALA A 102 -14.07 17.29 0.48
CA ALA A 102 -14.45 18.56 -0.14
C ALA A 102 -14.08 18.62 -1.64
N GLY A 103 -12.91 18.12 -2.03
CA GLY A 103 -12.46 18.08 -3.43
C GLY A 103 -13.25 17.13 -4.31
N LEU A 104 -14.07 16.25 -3.74
CA LEU A 104 -14.93 15.28 -4.42
C LEU A 104 -16.43 15.54 -4.18
N ASN A 105 -16.83 16.79 -4.06
CA ASN A 105 -18.23 17.17 -3.87
C ASN A 105 -18.90 16.54 -2.63
N GLY A 106 -18.14 16.27 -1.58
CA GLY A 106 -18.61 15.64 -0.34
C GLY A 106 -18.83 14.13 -0.42
N ARG A 107 -18.29 13.46 -1.44
CA ARG A 107 -18.33 11.99 -1.52
C ARG A 107 -17.49 11.35 -0.42
N THR A 108 -17.90 10.17 0.02
CA THR A 108 -17.17 9.32 0.97
C THR A 108 -16.63 8.10 0.24
N GLY A 109 -15.47 7.62 0.67
CA GLY A 109 -14.85 6.41 0.13
C GLY A 109 -14.86 5.25 1.11
N ASP A 110 -14.64 4.04 0.59
CA ASP A 110 -14.47 2.84 1.38
C ASP A 110 -13.01 2.41 1.37
N TRP A 111 -12.39 2.38 2.54
CA TRP A 111 -11.03 1.91 2.70
C TRP A 111 -10.99 0.44 3.07
N THR A 112 -10.23 -0.33 2.31
CA THR A 112 -9.98 -1.74 2.60
C THR A 112 -8.55 -1.93 3.06
N THR A 113 -8.36 -2.45 4.27
CA THR A 113 -7.03 -2.72 4.83
C THR A 113 -6.93 -4.14 5.35
N GLY A 114 -5.84 -4.84 5.05
CA GLY A 114 -5.65 -6.24 5.44
C GLY A 114 -5.51 -6.43 6.95
N MET A 115 -6.25 -7.40 7.51
CA MET A 115 -6.14 -7.86 8.90
C MET A 115 -5.71 -9.33 8.92
N LEU A 116 -4.50 -9.58 8.43
CA LEU A 116 -3.87 -10.90 8.37
C LEU A 116 -2.36 -10.74 8.25
N LEU A 117 -1.64 -11.81 8.50
CA LEU A 117 -0.18 -11.82 8.32
C LEU A 117 0.18 -11.48 6.86
N GLY A 118 1.11 -10.55 6.68
CA GLY A 118 1.45 -9.94 5.40
C GLY A 118 0.67 -8.68 5.07
N GLY A 119 -0.45 -8.40 5.77
CA GLY A 119 -1.26 -7.18 5.61
C GLY A 119 -1.66 -6.94 4.16
N GLY A 120 -1.44 -5.72 3.65
CA GLY A 120 -1.77 -5.33 2.28
C GLY A 120 -1.13 -6.22 1.21
N SER A 121 0.10 -6.73 1.41
CA SER A 121 0.75 -7.62 0.44
C SER A 121 0.06 -8.99 0.28
N SER A 122 -0.76 -9.38 1.25
CA SER A 122 -1.56 -10.62 1.19
C SER A 122 -2.91 -10.45 0.48
N ILE A 123 -3.33 -9.20 0.17
CA ILE A 123 -4.64 -8.91 -0.44
C ILE A 123 -4.59 -7.98 -1.65
N ASN A 124 -3.41 -7.44 -2.01
CA ASN A 124 -3.23 -6.52 -3.14
C ASN A 124 -3.36 -7.22 -4.52
N GLY A 125 -3.38 -6.42 -5.58
CA GLY A 125 -3.41 -6.87 -6.97
C GLY A 125 -2.10 -7.46 -7.49
N LEU A 126 -1.08 -7.68 -6.65
CA LEU A 126 0.21 -8.28 -6.99
C LEU A 126 1.16 -7.43 -7.83
N TYR A 127 0.77 -6.28 -8.28
CA TYR A 127 1.60 -5.44 -9.12
C TYR A 127 2.86 -4.99 -8.38
N TYR A 128 4.04 -5.16 -9.02
CA TYR A 128 5.32 -4.82 -8.46
C TYR A 128 5.88 -3.55 -9.07
N GLY A 129 6.07 -2.52 -8.27
CA GLY A 129 6.72 -1.28 -8.67
C GLY A 129 7.68 -0.76 -7.61
N ARG A 130 8.90 -0.37 -8.02
CA ARG A 130 9.85 0.32 -7.13
C ARG A 130 9.53 1.81 -7.00
N GLY A 131 9.05 2.45 -8.06
CA GLY A 131 8.98 3.89 -8.23
C GLY A 131 10.21 4.45 -8.94
N SER A 132 10.15 5.73 -9.30
CA SER A 132 11.21 6.38 -10.04
C SER A 132 12.36 6.85 -9.16
N SER A 133 13.53 7.04 -9.76
CA SER A 133 14.68 7.66 -9.09
C SER A 133 14.40 9.11 -8.68
N ALA A 134 13.60 9.85 -9.45
CA ALA A 134 13.24 11.24 -9.14
C ALA A 134 12.42 11.34 -7.84
N ALA A 135 11.44 10.44 -7.63
CA ALA A 135 10.65 10.43 -6.40
C ALA A 135 11.51 10.16 -5.16
N TYR A 136 12.40 9.17 -5.22
CA TYR A 136 13.26 8.82 -4.07
C TYR A 136 14.41 9.81 -3.84
N ALA A 137 14.88 10.51 -4.85
CA ALA A 137 15.92 11.55 -4.68
C ALA A 137 15.46 12.68 -3.72
N LEU A 138 14.16 12.87 -3.57
CA LEU A 138 13.60 13.84 -2.63
C LEU A 138 13.70 13.39 -1.16
N TRP A 139 13.80 12.08 -0.90
CA TRP A 139 13.67 11.53 0.46
C TRP A 139 14.80 11.95 1.38
N GLU A 140 16.04 12.00 0.90
CA GLU A 140 17.17 12.47 1.70
C GLU A 140 16.98 13.93 2.14
N GLY A 141 16.62 14.81 1.21
CA GLY A 141 16.42 16.23 1.50
C GLY A 141 15.25 16.48 2.46
N VAL A 142 14.12 15.81 2.27
CA VAL A 142 12.94 15.98 3.13
C VAL A 142 13.14 15.35 4.50
N SER A 143 13.76 14.16 4.59
CA SER A 143 14.03 13.49 5.87
C SER A 143 15.17 14.14 6.65
N GLY A 144 16.07 14.86 5.97
CA GLY A 144 17.30 15.40 6.54
C GLY A 144 18.31 14.31 6.92
N SER A 145 18.28 13.14 6.27
CA SER A 145 19.10 11.99 6.66
C SER A 145 19.61 11.20 5.45
N THR A 146 20.93 10.97 5.41
CA THR A 146 21.59 10.14 4.41
C THR A 146 21.18 8.66 4.49
N ASN A 147 20.54 8.22 5.58
CA ASN A 147 19.94 6.88 5.65
C ASN A 147 18.96 6.64 4.49
N TRP A 148 18.35 7.69 3.97
CA TRP A 148 17.34 7.66 2.93
C TRP A 148 17.81 8.31 1.63
N SER A 149 19.14 8.28 1.37
CA SER A 149 19.69 8.67 0.08
C SER A 149 19.21 7.71 -1.02
N LEU A 150 19.15 8.21 -2.25
CA LEU A 150 18.76 7.41 -3.41
C LEU A 150 19.58 6.12 -3.51
N ASP A 151 20.91 6.21 -3.35
CA ASP A 151 21.80 5.04 -3.42
C ASP A 151 21.44 3.98 -2.38
N ASN A 152 21.15 4.39 -1.15
CA ASN A 152 20.75 3.48 -0.08
C ASN A 152 19.39 2.82 -0.36
N ILE A 153 18.45 3.57 -0.91
CA ILE A 153 17.12 3.08 -1.29
C ILE A 153 17.24 2.07 -2.43
N LEU A 154 17.97 2.39 -3.49
CA LEU A 154 18.19 1.49 -4.63
C LEU A 154 18.93 0.21 -4.22
N ALA A 155 19.96 0.32 -3.39
CA ALA A 155 20.66 -0.84 -2.83
C ALA A 155 19.72 -1.73 -1.99
N THR A 156 18.81 -1.12 -1.23
CA THR A 156 17.83 -1.86 -0.43
C THR A 156 16.82 -2.60 -1.31
N PHE A 157 16.32 -1.99 -2.38
CA PHE A 157 15.46 -2.68 -3.35
C PHE A 157 16.18 -3.87 -3.99
N THR A 158 17.44 -3.69 -4.40
CA THR A 158 18.26 -4.77 -4.97
C THR A 158 18.46 -5.92 -3.97
N ALA A 159 18.63 -5.60 -2.69
CA ALA A 159 18.77 -6.61 -1.61
C ALA A 159 17.46 -7.35 -1.28
N LEU A 160 16.30 -6.82 -1.68
CA LEU A 160 14.99 -7.47 -1.46
C LEU A 160 14.65 -8.49 -2.55
N GLU A 161 15.10 -8.27 -3.79
CA GLU A 161 14.56 -8.93 -4.98
C GLU A 161 15.24 -10.23 -5.37
N ASN A 162 14.42 -11.12 -5.86
CA ASN A 162 14.78 -12.21 -6.76
C ASN A 162 14.01 -11.99 -8.07
N TYR A 163 14.54 -11.09 -8.91
CA TYR A 163 13.87 -10.65 -10.13
C TYR A 163 14.09 -11.62 -11.28
N GLN A 164 13.01 -11.96 -11.99
CA GLN A 164 12.98 -12.86 -13.12
C GLN A 164 12.37 -12.15 -14.33
N GLY A 165 13.21 -11.47 -15.06
CA GLY A 165 12.81 -10.67 -16.21
C GLY A 165 14.00 -10.06 -16.93
N LEU A 166 13.69 -9.16 -17.86
CA LEU A 166 14.66 -8.41 -18.64
C LEU A 166 15.18 -7.22 -17.85
N THR A 167 16.45 -6.89 -17.99
CA THR A 167 17.09 -5.74 -17.34
C THR A 167 17.67 -4.79 -18.38
N ILE A 168 17.70 -3.50 -18.06
CA ILE A 168 18.36 -2.46 -18.86
C ILE A 168 19.77 -2.26 -18.32
N THR A 169 19.87 -1.87 -17.04
CA THR A 169 21.15 -1.62 -16.37
C THR A 169 21.65 -2.87 -15.65
N PRO A 170 22.83 -3.39 -16.00
CA PRO A 170 23.41 -4.55 -15.29
C PRO A 170 23.57 -4.28 -13.79
N GLY A 171 23.10 -5.21 -12.96
CA GLY A 171 23.20 -5.11 -11.49
C GLY A 171 22.18 -4.20 -10.81
N ALA A 172 21.31 -3.53 -11.57
CA ALA A 172 20.23 -2.70 -10.99
C ALA A 172 19.14 -3.55 -10.30
N ARG A 173 18.99 -4.81 -10.69
CA ARG A 173 17.99 -5.74 -10.14
C ARG A 173 18.66 -6.84 -9.29
N GLY A 174 18.01 -7.21 -8.17
CA GLY A 174 18.42 -8.35 -7.36
C GLY A 174 18.00 -9.67 -7.99
N ASN A 175 18.75 -10.76 -7.71
CA ASN A 175 18.51 -12.07 -8.32
C ASN A 175 18.60 -13.25 -7.33
N ASN A 176 18.72 -12.99 -6.03
CA ASN A 176 18.88 -14.06 -5.03
C ASN A 176 18.41 -13.61 -3.63
N ALA A 177 17.27 -12.92 -3.54
CA ALA A 177 16.73 -12.49 -2.26
C ALA A 177 15.30 -13.02 -2.03
N ALA A 178 14.65 -12.58 -0.97
CA ALA A 178 13.41 -13.19 -0.49
C ALA A 178 12.18 -12.90 -1.37
N VAL A 179 12.14 -11.73 -2.02
CA VAL A 179 10.97 -11.28 -2.76
C VAL A 179 11.08 -11.71 -4.22
N ASN A 180 10.38 -12.76 -4.60
CA ASN A 180 10.28 -13.12 -6.00
C ASN A 180 9.46 -12.08 -6.77
N VAL A 181 10.02 -11.63 -7.89
CA VAL A 181 9.39 -10.69 -8.82
C VAL A 181 9.45 -11.30 -10.21
N LEU A 182 8.29 -11.64 -10.76
CA LEU A 182 8.16 -12.22 -12.09
C LEU A 182 7.72 -11.14 -13.08
N GLN A 183 8.51 -10.89 -14.13
CA GLN A 183 8.06 -10.11 -15.27
C GLN A 183 7.27 -11.00 -16.23
N THR A 184 6.16 -10.51 -16.77
CA THR A 184 5.40 -11.21 -17.80
C THR A 184 6.34 -11.64 -18.95
N PRO A 185 6.50 -12.95 -19.21
CA PRO A 185 7.55 -13.44 -20.12
C PRO A 185 7.30 -13.06 -21.58
N THR A 186 6.04 -12.95 -21.98
CA THR A 186 5.61 -12.61 -23.35
C THR A 186 4.65 -11.42 -23.33
N VAL A 187 4.74 -10.58 -24.33
CA VAL A 187 3.74 -9.53 -24.57
C VAL A 187 2.45 -10.21 -25.06
N SER A 188 1.31 -9.87 -24.47
CA SER A 188 0.02 -10.40 -24.92
C SER A 188 -0.32 -9.91 -26.32
N GLN A 189 -1.17 -10.66 -27.05
CA GLN A 189 -1.55 -10.28 -28.42
C GLN A 189 -2.25 -8.91 -28.46
N ILE A 190 -3.18 -8.65 -27.53
CA ILE A 190 -3.84 -7.33 -27.43
C ILE A 190 -2.83 -6.20 -27.18
N THR A 191 -1.82 -6.45 -26.34
CA THR A 191 -0.77 -5.46 -26.12
C THR A 191 0.06 -5.26 -27.38
N ALA A 192 0.49 -6.33 -28.07
CA ALA A 192 1.33 -6.23 -29.25
C ALA A 192 0.61 -5.57 -30.45
N ASP A 193 -0.65 -5.94 -30.68
CA ASP A 193 -1.37 -5.57 -31.89
C ASP A 193 -2.16 -4.26 -31.74
N VAL A 194 -2.56 -3.87 -30.52
CA VAL A 194 -3.42 -2.72 -30.26
C VAL A 194 -2.81 -1.72 -29.30
N LEU A 195 -2.50 -2.13 -28.04
CA LEU A 195 -2.16 -1.17 -26.99
C LEU A 195 -0.80 -0.52 -27.21
N LEU A 196 0.22 -1.30 -27.55
CA LEU A 196 1.57 -0.77 -27.77
C LEU A 196 1.62 0.17 -28.99
N PRO A 197 1.07 -0.17 -30.19
CA PRO A 197 0.98 0.78 -31.27
C PRO A 197 0.18 2.05 -30.93
N ALA A 198 -0.96 1.91 -30.21
CA ALA A 198 -1.79 3.05 -29.84
C ALA A 198 -1.06 3.99 -28.86
N THR A 199 -0.42 3.45 -27.83
CA THR A 199 0.30 4.26 -26.84
C THR A 199 1.57 4.90 -27.41
N GLN A 200 2.30 4.21 -28.30
CA GLN A 200 3.44 4.79 -29.02
C GLN A 200 3.02 5.96 -29.92
N ALA A 201 1.87 5.83 -30.60
CA ALA A 201 1.34 6.89 -31.45
C ALA A 201 0.73 8.06 -30.63
N ALA A 202 0.10 7.77 -29.50
CA ALA A 202 -0.46 8.78 -28.60
C ALA A 202 0.62 9.58 -27.85
N PHE A 203 1.77 8.94 -27.56
CA PHE A 203 2.85 9.50 -26.73
C PHE A 203 4.24 9.41 -27.42
N PRO A 204 4.44 10.07 -28.56
CA PRO A 204 5.61 9.84 -29.44
C PRO A 204 6.96 10.22 -28.79
N GLY A 205 6.97 11.00 -27.69
CA GLY A 205 8.18 11.36 -26.96
C GLY A 205 8.54 10.42 -25.81
N ILE A 206 7.69 9.42 -25.51
CA ILE A 206 7.86 8.51 -24.37
C ILE A 206 8.47 7.18 -24.86
N PRO A 207 9.63 6.74 -24.32
CA PRO A 207 10.29 5.53 -24.79
C PRO A 207 9.57 4.25 -24.37
N THR A 208 9.58 3.25 -25.24
CA THR A 208 9.24 1.88 -24.85
C THR A 208 10.44 1.20 -24.21
N VAL A 209 10.25 0.60 -23.04
CA VAL A 209 11.34 0.04 -22.23
C VAL A 209 11.18 -1.47 -21.98
N LEU A 210 12.25 -2.11 -21.52
CA LEU A 210 12.25 -3.50 -21.11
C LEU A 210 11.97 -3.69 -19.62
N ASP A 211 12.23 -2.67 -18.82
CA ASP A 211 12.09 -2.68 -17.37
C ASP A 211 11.76 -1.28 -16.84
N TYR A 212 10.51 -1.04 -16.44
CA TYR A 212 10.07 0.26 -15.91
C TYR A 212 10.57 0.55 -14.48
N ASN A 213 11.16 -0.45 -13.84
CA ASN A 213 11.79 -0.32 -12.52
C ASN A 213 13.31 -0.10 -12.57
N ASP A 214 13.88 0.04 -13.78
CA ASP A 214 15.29 0.39 -13.92
C ASP A 214 15.52 1.83 -13.42
N PRO A 215 16.55 2.09 -12.59
CA PRO A 215 16.78 3.42 -12.02
C PRO A 215 17.08 4.52 -13.05
N SER A 216 17.37 4.16 -14.30
CA SER A 216 17.58 5.13 -15.40
C SER A 216 16.28 5.53 -16.10
N VAL A 217 15.14 4.91 -15.72
CA VAL A 217 13.84 5.11 -16.39
C VAL A 217 12.93 5.96 -15.52
N GLU A 218 12.52 7.11 -16.05
CA GLU A 218 11.47 7.94 -15.44
C GLU A 218 10.12 7.62 -16.10
N ASN A 219 9.79 8.25 -17.23
CA ASN A 219 8.55 7.98 -17.94
C ASN A 219 8.76 6.97 -19.07
N CYS A 220 7.81 6.07 -19.28
CA CYS A 220 7.97 5.01 -20.25
C CYS A 220 6.64 4.36 -20.66
N ILE A 221 6.68 3.65 -21.78
CA ILE A 221 5.68 2.67 -22.21
C ILE A 221 6.25 1.28 -21.89
N ASP A 222 5.57 0.52 -21.03
CA ASP A 222 5.98 -0.82 -20.65
C ASP A 222 4.94 -1.87 -21.10
N PRO A 223 5.31 -2.77 -22.05
CA PRO A 223 4.42 -3.81 -22.53
C PRO A 223 4.43 -5.08 -21.66
N ARG A 224 5.13 -5.08 -20.52
CA ARG A 224 5.31 -6.25 -19.65
C ARG A 224 5.22 -5.91 -18.19
N ALA A 225 4.10 -6.18 -17.57
CA ALA A 225 3.93 -5.98 -16.13
C ALA A 225 4.87 -6.88 -15.31
N GLN A 226 5.15 -6.42 -14.08
CA GLN A 226 5.95 -7.14 -13.08
C GLN A 226 5.10 -7.43 -11.85
N TRP A 227 5.31 -8.59 -11.23
CA TRP A 227 4.38 -9.14 -10.26
C TRP A 227 5.08 -9.71 -9.04
N PHE A 228 4.46 -9.55 -7.87
CA PHE A 228 4.80 -10.33 -6.67
C PHE A 228 4.30 -11.77 -6.82
N ILE A 229 4.93 -12.53 -7.68
CA ILE A 229 4.56 -13.91 -8.00
C ILE A 229 5.83 -14.78 -8.00
N ASP A 230 5.67 -16.04 -7.59
CA ASP A 230 6.73 -17.03 -7.58
C ASP A 230 7.23 -17.35 -9.01
N PRO A 231 8.44 -17.94 -9.17
CA PRO A 231 9.01 -18.22 -10.49
C PRO A 231 8.19 -19.18 -11.36
N THR A 232 7.27 -19.93 -10.75
CA THR A 232 6.37 -20.84 -11.49
C THR A 232 5.12 -20.13 -12.03
N GLY A 233 4.87 -18.90 -11.59
CA GLY A 233 3.70 -18.12 -12.01
C GLY A 233 2.39 -18.54 -11.33
N THR A 234 2.46 -19.30 -10.24
CA THR A 234 1.28 -19.95 -9.65
C THR A 234 0.88 -19.46 -8.26
N GLN A 235 1.79 -18.80 -7.54
CA GLN A 235 1.55 -18.38 -6.16
C GLN A 235 1.91 -16.92 -5.93
N ARG A 236 1.10 -16.25 -5.12
CA ARG A 236 1.37 -14.90 -4.57
C ARG A 236 2.65 -14.93 -3.73
N VAL A 237 3.47 -13.90 -3.86
CA VAL A 237 4.57 -13.61 -2.95
C VAL A 237 4.18 -12.43 -2.07
N SER A 238 3.56 -12.72 -0.93
CA SER A 238 3.33 -11.71 0.10
C SER A 238 4.59 -11.51 0.95
N SER A 239 4.64 -10.43 1.71
CA SER A 239 5.70 -10.24 2.69
C SER A 239 5.74 -11.36 3.74
N ALA A 240 4.58 -11.95 4.08
CA ALA A 240 4.52 -13.10 4.98
C ALA A 240 5.20 -14.34 4.37
N THR A 241 4.88 -14.69 3.13
CA THR A 241 5.46 -15.87 2.47
C THR A 241 6.94 -15.67 2.12
N ALA A 242 7.37 -14.43 1.84
CA ALA A 242 8.77 -14.11 1.57
C ALA A 242 9.64 -14.14 2.83
N PHE A 243 9.20 -13.53 3.92
CA PHE A 243 10.05 -13.28 5.10
C PHE A 243 9.72 -14.13 6.33
N LEU A 244 8.47 -14.57 6.51
CA LEU A 244 8.05 -15.40 7.64
C LEU A 244 7.63 -16.80 7.19
N ASN A 245 8.33 -17.32 6.20
CA ASN A 245 8.13 -18.68 5.70
C ASN A 245 8.56 -19.75 6.73
N SER A 246 8.36 -21.02 6.41
CA SER A 246 8.64 -22.16 7.30
C SER A 246 10.10 -22.29 7.75
N SER A 247 11.05 -21.63 7.10
CA SER A 247 12.45 -21.59 7.53
C SER A 247 12.71 -20.55 8.64
N VAL A 248 11.79 -19.62 8.86
CA VAL A 248 11.88 -18.53 9.84
C VAL A 248 10.92 -18.72 11.00
N MET A 249 9.70 -19.16 10.73
CA MET A 249 8.60 -19.25 11.71
C MET A 249 7.70 -20.46 11.43
N ASN A 250 7.27 -21.14 12.48
CA ASN A 250 6.24 -22.19 12.36
C ASN A 250 4.82 -21.58 12.29
N PRO A 251 3.79 -22.35 11.93
CA PRO A 251 2.42 -21.86 11.82
C PRO A 251 1.85 -21.23 13.12
N GLU A 252 2.36 -21.65 14.28
CA GLU A 252 1.95 -21.16 15.60
C GLU A 252 2.63 -19.83 15.99
N GLY A 253 3.47 -19.26 15.10
CA GLY A 253 4.13 -17.98 15.30
C GLY A 253 5.48 -18.07 16.04
N GLN A 254 6.04 -19.27 16.24
CA GLN A 254 7.32 -19.45 16.89
C GLN A 254 8.46 -19.43 15.86
N GLY A 255 9.50 -18.65 16.15
CA GLY A 255 10.70 -18.64 15.34
C GLY A 255 11.43 -19.98 15.36
N VAL A 256 12.00 -20.37 14.22
CA VAL A 256 12.79 -21.57 14.01
C VAL A 256 14.19 -21.19 13.52
N ASN A 257 15.09 -22.15 13.39
CA ASN A 257 16.43 -21.96 12.79
C ASN A 257 17.23 -20.77 13.38
N GLY A 258 17.14 -20.57 14.70
CA GLY A 258 17.88 -19.50 15.41
C GLY A 258 17.18 -18.14 15.46
N HIS A 259 16.01 -17.98 14.84
CA HIS A 259 15.19 -16.78 15.00
C HIS A 259 14.56 -16.73 16.39
N LYS A 260 14.93 -15.75 17.21
CA LYS A 260 14.27 -15.47 18.49
C LYS A 260 13.01 -14.66 18.28
N LEU A 261 12.04 -15.24 17.58
CA LEU A 261 10.78 -14.63 17.18
C LEU A 261 9.61 -15.32 17.87
N PHE A 262 8.60 -14.55 18.25
CA PHE A 262 7.27 -15.04 18.54
C PHE A 262 6.23 -14.04 18.01
N VAL A 263 5.22 -14.51 17.26
CA VAL A 263 4.15 -13.68 16.73
C VAL A 263 2.84 -14.07 17.42
N LEU A 264 2.18 -13.09 18.04
CA LEU A 264 0.83 -13.21 18.58
C LEU A 264 -0.17 -12.89 17.46
N PHE A 265 -1.03 -13.84 17.13
CA PHE A 265 -2.14 -13.65 16.20
C PHE A 265 -3.44 -13.36 16.95
N ASP A 266 -4.45 -12.81 16.25
CA ASP A 266 -5.71 -12.34 16.82
C ASP A 266 -5.46 -11.40 18.03
N ALA A 267 -4.40 -10.59 17.97
CA ALA A 267 -3.90 -9.72 19.02
C ALA A 267 -3.86 -8.27 18.55
N VAL A 268 -4.82 -7.47 18.96
CA VAL A 268 -4.94 -6.05 18.56
C VAL A 268 -4.22 -5.15 19.56
N ALA A 269 -3.12 -4.51 19.15
CA ALA A 269 -2.46 -3.50 19.95
C ALA A 269 -3.37 -2.27 20.14
N VAL A 270 -3.50 -1.80 21.37
CA VAL A 270 -4.46 -0.73 21.74
C VAL A 270 -3.80 0.48 22.37
N GLN A 271 -2.62 0.36 22.96
CA GLN A 271 -1.91 1.47 23.62
C GLN A 271 -0.44 1.13 23.85
N ILE A 272 0.44 2.12 23.71
CA ILE A 272 1.83 2.10 24.19
C ILE A 272 1.88 2.86 25.51
N GLU A 273 2.44 2.23 26.57
CA GLU A 273 2.63 2.85 27.87
C GLU A 273 4.02 3.45 28.01
N PHE A 274 4.08 4.68 28.47
CA PHE A 274 5.32 5.44 28.67
C PHE A 274 5.63 5.67 30.13
N ASN A 275 6.90 5.70 30.46
CA ASN A 275 7.34 6.28 31.74
C ASN A 275 7.43 7.82 31.64
N LYS A 276 7.69 8.47 32.77
CA LYS A 276 7.80 9.95 32.87
C LYS A 276 8.93 10.56 32.01
N HIS A 277 9.81 9.76 31.45
CA HIS A 277 10.95 10.21 30.63
C HIS A 277 10.71 9.99 29.12
N GLY A 278 9.51 9.61 28.69
CA GLY A 278 9.18 9.35 27.29
C GLY A 278 9.69 8.00 26.76
N THR A 279 10.05 7.07 27.64
CA THR A 279 10.43 5.71 27.24
C THR A 279 9.21 4.81 27.25
N ALA A 280 8.91 4.17 26.14
CA ALA A 280 7.90 3.12 26.06
C ALA A 280 8.36 1.90 26.89
N THR A 281 7.49 1.43 27.76
CA THR A 281 7.77 0.32 28.68
C THR A 281 6.96 -0.92 28.38
N LYS A 282 5.74 -0.74 27.87
CA LYS A 282 4.81 -1.84 27.55
C LYS A 282 3.94 -1.48 26.35
N VAL A 283 3.47 -2.51 25.69
CA VAL A 283 2.38 -2.45 24.71
C VAL A 283 1.19 -3.18 25.29
N LYS A 284 0.04 -2.50 25.39
CA LYS A 284 -1.25 -3.14 25.70
C LYS A 284 -1.86 -3.69 24.43
N TYR A 285 -2.43 -4.86 24.50
CA TYR A 285 -3.15 -5.48 23.40
C TYR A 285 -4.36 -6.27 23.91
N ILE A 286 -5.32 -6.50 23.02
CA ILE A 286 -6.49 -7.32 23.30
C ILE A 286 -6.36 -8.62 22.50
N GLN A 287 -6.47 -9.75 23.20
CA GLN A 287 -6.46 -11.07 22.59
C GLN A 287 -7.51 -11.94 23.29
N ASN A 288 -8.36 -12.61 22.52
CA ASN A 288 -9.48 -13.42 23.04
C ASN A 288 -10.37 -12.63 24.02
N GLY A 289 -10.68 -11.36 23.69
CA GLY A 289 -11.51 -10.48 24.51
C GLY A 289 -10.88 -10.01 25.83
N LYS A 290 -9.60 -10.31 26.08
CA LYS A 290 -8.89 -9.94 27.32
C LYS A 290 -7.78 -8.94 27.03
N VAL A 291 -7.72 -7.88 27.85
CA VAL A 291 -6.59 -6.95 27.85
C VAL A 291 -5.37 -7.65 28.44
N ARG A 292 -4.28 -7.59 27.70
CA ARG A 292 -2.96 -8.08 28.06
C ARG A 292 -1.90 -7.00 27.86
N SER A 293 -0.68 -7.22 28.34
CA SER A 293 0.44 -6.33 28.06
C SER A 293 1.73 -7.11 27.86
N ALA A 294 2.57 -6.62 26.94
CA ALA A 294 3.92 -7.10 26.73
C ALA A 294 4.91 -5.99 27.07
N LYS A 295 6.04 -6.33 27.73
CA LYS A 295 7.09 -5.39 28.10
C LYS A 295 8.15 -5.31 27.01
N ALA A 296 8.44 -4.09 26.55
CA ALA A 296 9.55 -3.81 25.65
C ALA A 296 10.80 -3.46 26.48
N ARG A 297 11.87 -4.24 26.33
CA ARG A 297 13.14 -3.97 27.01
C ARG A 297 13.94 -2.87 26.34
N ARG A 298 13.86 -2.78 25.01
CA ARG A 298 14.70 -1.88 24.20
C ARG A 298 13.87 -0.97 23.29
N ALA A 299 13.00 -1.53 22.45
CA ALA A 299 12.25 -0.75 21.47
C ALA A 299 10.84 -1.27 21.21
N VAL A 300 9.97 -0.36 20.78
CA VAL A 300 8.66 -0.63 20.15
C VAL A 300 8.72 -0.09 18.74
N VAL A 301 8.37 -0.91 17.75
CA VAL A 301 8.34 -0.55 16.34
C VAL A 301 6.91 -0.68 15.81
N LEU A 302 6.32 0.41 15.34
CA LEU A 302 5.03 0.40 14.68
C LEU A 302 5.23 0.08 13.19
N ALA A 303 4.53 -0.94 12.72
CA ALA A 303 4.42 -1.33 11.32
C ALA A 303 2.95 -1.66 10.98
N ALA A 304 2.04 -0.84 11.51
CA ALA A 304 0.59 -1.06 11.47
C ALA A 304 -0.11 -0.31 10.32
N GLY A 305 0.65 0.20 9.34
CA GLY A 305 0.14 0.92 8.18
C GLY A 305 -0.72 2.10 8.62
N ILE A 306 -1.94 2.20 8.07
CA ILE A 306 -2.88 3.29 8.38
C ILE A 306 -3.21 3.40 9.89
N ASN A 307 -3.05 2.34 10.66
CA ASN A 307 -3.27 2.34 12.11
C ASN A 307 -2.06 2.87 12.91
N SER A 308 -0.90 3.15 12.31
CA SER A 308 0.29 3.61 13.04
C SER A 308 0.07 4.97 13.70
N SER A 309 -0.43 5.97 12.97
CA SER A 309 -0.76 7.27 13.57
C SER A 309 -1.93 7.19 14.56
N LYS A 310 -2.94 6.36 14.29
CA LYS A 310 -4.02 6.09 15.23
C LYS A 310 -3.50 5.58 16.57
N LEU A 311 -2.58 4.60 16.54
CA LEU A 311 -2.02 4.02 17.76
C LEU A 311 -1.12 5.01 18.52
N LEU A 312 -0.38 5.89 17.82
CA LEU A 312 0.35 7.00 18.45
C LEU A 312 -0.61 7.93 19.18
N GLN A 313 -1.70 8.35 18.55
CA GLN A 313 -2.71 9.21 19.14
C GLN A 313 -3.38 8.55 20.36
N LEU A 314 -3.81 7.29 20.28
CA LEU A 314 -4.35 6.51 21.40
C LEU A 314 -3.34 6.36 22.55
N SER A 315 -2.06 6.50 22.26
CA SER A 315 -0.96 6.43 23.25
C SER A 315 -0.56 7.81 23.80
N GLY A 316 -1.27 8.87 23.41
CA GLY A 316 -1.04 10.24 23.88
C GLY A 316 0.00 11.03 23.08
N ILE A 317 0.35 10.58 21.87
CA ILE A 317 1.25 11.30 20.96
C ILE A 317 0.45 11.76 19.74
N GLY A 318 0.16 13.05 19.64
CA GLY A 318 -0.67 13.57 18.55
C GLY A 318 -1.06 15.02 18.72
N PRO A 319 -1.96 15.53 17.85
CA PRO A 319 -2.49 16.88 17.89
C PRO A 319 -3.22 17.15 19.21
N ALA A 320 -2.97 18.31 19.82
CA ALA A 320 -3.53 18.67 21.11
C ALA A 320 -5.06 18.60 21.13
N GLN A 321 -5.70 19.13 20.09
CA GLN A 321 -7.16 19.15 19.99
C GLN A 321 -7.74 17.73 19.80
N ALA A 322 -7.11 16.90 18.98
CA ALA A 322 -7.55 15.52 18.74
C ALA A 322 -7.47 14.69 20.03
N LEU A 323 -6.35 14.78 20.76
CA LEU A 323 -6.18 14.09 22.05
C LEU A 323 -7.22 14.55 23.08
N SER A 324 -7.44 15.86 23.18
CA SER A 324 -8.44 16.46 24.09
C SER A 324 -9.85 15.98 23.76
N ASN A 325 -10.25 16.04 22.50
CA ASN A 325 -11.58 15.60 22.05
C ASN A 325 -11.82 14.10 22.31
N ALA A 326 -10.77 13.28 22.12
CA ALA A 326 -10.82 11.85 22.37
C ALA A 326 -10.71 11.46 23.86
N GLY A 327 -10.44 12.41 24.76
CA GLY A 327 -10.22 12.13 26.18
C GLY A 327 -8.90 11.41 26.48
N VAL A 328 -7.92 11.49 25.58
CA VAL A 328 -6.61 10.85 25.72
C VAL A 328 -5.64 11.82 26.41
N LYS A 329 -4.99 11.35 27.48
CA LYS A 329 -3.99 12.15 28.19
C LYS A 329 -2.73 12.33 27.35
N PRO A 330 -2.27 13.57 27.09
CA PRO A 330 -1.07 13.81 26.32
C PRO A 330 0.21 13.27 26.99
N VAL A 331 1.06 12.65 26.19
CA VAL A 331 2.46 12.30 26.50
C VAL A 331 3.40 13.27 25.80
N PHE A 332 3.14 13.53 24.51
CA PHE A 332 3.86 14.51 23.70
C PHE A 332 2.92 15.08 22.63
N ILE A 333 2.82 16.41 22.59
CA ILE A 333 2.05 17.08 21.56
C ILE A 333 2.86 17.20 20.28
N ASN A 334 2.36 16.60 19.22
CA ASN A 334 2.88 16.74 17.86
C ASN A 334 1.69 16.88 16.91
N GLU A 335 1.48 18.09 16.41
CA GLU A 335 0.37 18.45 15.53
C GLU A 335 0.40 17.74 14.17
N ASN A 336 1.51 17.06 13.83
CA ASN A 336 1.69 16.40 12.54
C ASN A 336 1.27 14.93 12.53
N VAL A 337 1.08 14.31 13.71
CA VAL A 337 0.68 12.90 13.80
C VAL A 337 -0.72 12.70 13.24
N GLY A 338 -0.83 11.89 12.20
CA GLY A 338 -2.08 11.65 11.48
C GLY A 338 -2.36 12.66 10.38
N ASN A 339 -1.65 13.77 10.32
CA ASN A 339 -1.74 14.74 9.23
C ASN A 339 -0.80 14.37 8.09
N ASN A 340 -0.95 15.06 6.94
CA ASN A 340 -0.14 14.81 5.77
C ASN A 340 -0.33 13.41 5.14
N LEU A 341 -1.50 12.80 5.34
CA LEU A 341 -1.87 11.58 4.61
C LEU A 341 -1.82 11.86 3.11
N GLN A 342 -1.11 11.03 2.37
CA GLN A 342 -1.11 11.03 0.90
C GLN A 342 -1.64 9.70 0.38
N ASN A 343 -2.37 9.77 -0.73
CA ASN A 343 -2.88 8.65 -1.50
C ASN A 343 -3.03 9.07 -2.96
N HIS A 344 -3.04 8.14 -3.91
CA HIS A 344 -3.15 8.43 -5.33
C HIS A 344 -4.61 8.54 -5.76
N PRO A 345 -5.09 9.68 -6.31
CA PRO A 345 -6.38 9.73 -6.97
C PRO A 345 -6.38 8.91 -8.27
N LEU A 346 -7.44 8.16 -8.53
CA LEU A 346 -7.57 7.27 -9.68
C LEU A 346 -8.94 7.43 -10.37
N LEU A 347 -8.93 7.39 -11.70
CA LEU A 347 -10.11 7.25 -12.57
C LEU A 347 -10.07 5.90 -13.26
N SER A 348 -11.21 5.23 -13.39
CA SER A 348 -11.34 3.98 -14.15
C SER A 348 -12.26 4.18 -15.33
N ILE A 349 -11.81 3.79 -16.51
CA ILE A 349 -12.54 3.88 -17.79
C ILE A 349 -12.67 2.47 -18.37
N SER A 350 -13.89 2.04 -18.69
CA SER A 350 -14.15 0.70 -19.21
C SER A 350 -14.46 0.73 -20.71
N LEU A 351 -13.63 0.03 -21.48
CA LEU A 351 -13.79 -0.14 -22.92
C LEU A 351 -14.26 -1.54 -23.25
N LEU A 352 -15.06 -1.69 -24.30
CA LEU A 352 -15.40 -2.99 -24.86
C LEU A 352 -14.15 -3.63 -25.48
N ALA A 353 -13.72 -4.78 -24.98
CA ALA A 353 -12.58 -5.51 -25.53
C ALA A 353 -13.00 -6.54 -26.60
N ASP A 354 -12.09 -6.84 -27.53
CA ASP A 354 -12.30 -7.91 -28.51
C ASP A 354 -12.13 -9.28 -27.83
N PRO A 355 -13.16 -10.13 -27.82
CA PRO A 355 -13.07 -11.46 -27.24
C PRO A 355 -12.14 -12.42 -28.00
N ALA A 356 -11.89 -12.16 -29.28
CA ALA A 356 -11.04 -13.01 -30.12
C ALA A 356 -9.55 -12.61 -30.08
N GLY A 357 -9.25 -11.37 -29.72
CA GLY A 357 -7.92 -10.77 -29.88
C GLY A 357 -7.03 -10.74 -28.63
N ASN A 358 -7.44 -11.35 -27.50
CA ASN A 358 -6.74 -11.12 -26.24
C ASN A 358 -5.39 -11.86 -26.09
N GLY A 359 -5.25 -13.06 -26.71
CA GLY A 359 -4.04 -13.88 -26.58
C GLY A 359 -3.63 -14.24 -25.15
N ILE A 360 -4.53 -14.02 -24.18
CA ILE A 360 -4.30 -14.32 -22.77
C ILE A 360 -4.69 -15.76 -22.52
N PRO A 361 -3.80 -16.61 -22.00
CA PRO A 361 -4.11 -18.01 -21.73
C PRO A 361 -5.30 -18.14 -20.75
N PRO A 362 -6.24 -19.06 -21.00
CA PRO A 362 -7.31 -19.35 -20.05
C PRO A 362 -6.74 -19.71 -18.68
N GLY A 363 -7.24 -19.04 -17.62
CA GLY A 363 -6.78 -19.27 -16.25
C GLY A 363 -5.50 -18.53 -15.84
N ALA A 364 -4.92 -17.71 -16.71
CA ALA A 364 -3.85 -16.81 -16.36
C ALA A 364 -4.41 -15.64 -15.52
N SER A 365 -4.38 -15.79 -14.23
CA SER A 365 -4.97 -14.84 -13.27
C SER A 365 -4.17 -13.55 -13.09
N TYR A 366 -2.87 -13.57 -13.40
CA TYR A 366 -1.99 -12.39 -13.40
C TYR A 366 -2.03 -11.59 -14.73
N ALA A 367 -2.92 -11.95 -15.63
CA ALA A 367 -3.08 -11.30 -16.94
C ALA A 367 -3.98 -10.06 -16.88
N TYR A 368 -4.40 -9.61 -15.69
CA TYR A 368 -5.26 -8.45 -15.58
C TYR A 368 -4.54 -7.18 -16.03
N THR A 369 -3.39 -6.85 -15.46
CA THR A 369 -2.56 -5.74 -15.93
C THR A 369 -1.67 -6.22 -17.08
N ILE A 370 -1.93 -5.75 -18.28
CA ILE A 370 -1.26 -6.22 -19.49
C ILE A 370 -0.33 -5.18 -20.12
N HIS A 371 -0.45 -3.93 -19.73
CA HIS A 371 0.29 -2.82 -20.29
C HIS A 371 0.32 -1.64 -19.32
N ASN A 372 1.43 -0.90 -19.27
CA ASN A 372 1.58 0.27 -18.44
C ASN A 372 2.18 1.43 -19.22
N VAL A 373 1.77 2.63 -18.87
CA VAL A 373 2.35 3.86 -19.38
C VAL A 373 2.56 4.82 -18.21
N TYR A 374 3.79 5.32 -18.07
CA TYR A 374 4.14 6.37 -17.11
C TYR A 374 4.42 7.65 -17.87
N LEU A 375 3.76 8.74 -17.47
CA LEU A 375 3.76 10.01 -18.17
C LEU A 375 4.13 11.16 -17.23
N PRO A 376 4.86 12.19 -17.72
CA PRO A 376 5.09 13.43 -16.99
C PRO A 376 3.79 14.24 -16.84
N ALA A 377 3.87 15.44 -16.28
CA ALA A 377 2.81 16.43 -16.45
C ALA A 377 2.62 16.76 -17.93
N VAL A 378 1.40 17.12 -18.33
CA VAL A 378 1.11 17.48 -19.74
C VAL A 378 2.04 18.61 -20.19
N GLY A 379 2.70 18.39 -21.33
CA GLY A 379 3.73 19.29 -21.87
C GLY A 379 5.15 19.02 -21.36
N GLY A 380 5.34 18.08 -20.45
CA GLY A 380 6.65 17.63 -19.99
C GLY A 380 7.33 16.63 -20.95
N THR A 381 8.50 16.18 -20.57
CA THR A 381 9.38 15.26 -21.33
C THR A 381 9.55 13.92 -20.61
N ALA A 382 10.10 12.93 -21.29
CA ALA A 382 10.36 11.60 -20.72
C ALA A 382 11.27 11.60 -19.48
N SER A 383 12.07 12.64 -19.27
CA SER A 383 12.99 12.79 -18.13
C SER A 383 12.42 13.60 -16.96
N ASP A 384 11.24 14.18 -17.12
CA ASP A 384 10.57 14.87 -16.02
C ASP A 384 9.98 13.85 -15.02
N PRO A 385 9.71 14.24 -13.76
CA PRO A 385 9.08 13.35 -12.78
C PRO A 385 7.76 12.76 -13.28
N ARG A 386 7.49 11.52 -12.92
CA ARG A 386 6.20 10.86 -13.22
C ARG A 386 5.06 11.66 -12.60
N MET A 387 4.02 11.88 -13.37
CA MET A 387 2.80 12.55 -12.89
C MET A 387 1.59 11.64 -13.00
N VAL A 388 1.52 10.83 -14.07
CA VAL A 388 0.36 10.01 -14.40
C VAL A 388 0.79 8.60 -14.75
N GLN A 389 0.05 7.62 -14.25
CA GLN A 389 0.12 6.24 -14.71
C GLN A 389 -1.18 5.88 -15.45
N MET A 390 -1.05 5.18 -16.56
CA MET A 390 -2.14 4.44 -17.19
C MET A 390 -1.87 2.95 -17.05
N LEU A 391 -2.72 2.25 -16.32
CA LEU A 391 -2.75 0.80 -16.20
C LEU A 391 -3.84 0.26 -17.12
N PHE A 392 -3.51 -0.78 -17.89
CA PHE A 392 -4.45 -1.43 -18.79
C PHE A 392 -4.72 -2.85 -18.30
N ASP A 393 -5.94 -3.10 -17.85
CA ASP A 393 -6.38 -4.38 -17.34
C ASP A 393 -7.39 -5.03 -18.28
N TYR A 394 -7.10 -6.27 -18.67
CA TYR A 394 -8.07 -7.06 -19.43
C TYR A 394 -8.90 -7.92 -18.48
N ILE A 395 -10.20 -7.67 -18.46
CA ILE A 395 -11.18 -8.40 -17.67
C ILE A 395 -11.95 -9.34 -18.60
N PRO A 396 -11.77 -10.66 -18.48
CA PRO A 396 -12.49 -11.62 -19.33
C PRO A 396 -13.99 -11.62 -18.99
N THR A 397 -14.80 -12.13 -19.90
CA THR A 397 -16.22 -12.36 -19.64
C THR A 397 -16.42 -13.24 -18.39
N ASN A 398 -17.23 -12.78 -17.47
CA ASN A 398 -17.56 -13.48 -16.23
C ASN A 398 -19.07 -13.41 -15.95
N ALA A 399 -19.52 -13.84 -14.74
CA ALA A 399 -20.94 -13.82 -14.37
C ALA A 399 -21.53 -12.40 -14.29
N GLN A 400 -20.71 -11.39 -14.08
CA GLN A 400 -21.12 -9.98 -13.98
C GLN A 400 -21.02 -9.27 -15.33
N THR A 401 -20.04 -9.66 -16.18
CA THR A 401 -19.81 -9.05 -17.49
C THR A 401 -20.21 -10.01 -18.61
N SER A 402 -21.14 -9.62 -19.45
CA SER A 402 -21.55 -10.40 -20.63
C SER A 402 -20.56 -10.30 -21.80
N VAL A 403 -19.61 -9.37 -21.73
CA VAL A 403 -18.57 -9.09 -22.72
C VAL A 403 -17.24 -8.85 -22.02
N PRO A 404 -16.09 -9.13 -22.65
CA PRO A 404 -14.80 -8.79 -22.07
C PRO A 404 -14.60 -7.27 -22.06
N ILE A 405 -13.92 -6.78 -21.06
CA ILE A 405 -13.64 -5.36 -20.83
C ILE A 405 -12.14 -5.12 -20.82
N LEU A 406 -11.68 -4.08 -21.49
CA LEU A 406 -10.40 -3.45 -21.25
C LEU A 406 -10.61 -2.26 -20.33
N ASN A 407 -10.11 -2.34 -19.12
CA ASN A 407 -10.14 -1.24 -18.18
C ASN A 407 -8.86 -0.41 -18.30
N ILE A 408 -9.01 0.91 -18.29
CA ILE A 408 -7.90 1.87 -18.21
C ILE A 408 -8.01 2.56 -16.85
N SER A 409 -7.04 2.33 -15.97
CA SER A 409 -6.90 3.07 -14.73
C SER A 409 -5.94 4.23 -14.95
N LEU A 410 -6.44 5.45 -14.78
CA LEU A 410 -5.68 6.69 -14.87
C LEU A 410 -5.41 7.20 -13.45
N GLU A 411 -4.15 7.15 -13.02
CA GLU A 411 -3.73 7.42 -11.65
C GLU A 411 -2.78 8.63 -11.58
N LEU A 412 -3.07 9.56 -10.64
CA LEU A 412 -2.19 10.70 -10.37
C LEU A 412 -1.13 10.30 -9.34
N LEU A 413 0.14 10.26 -9.74
CA LEU A 413 1.23 9.68 -8.95
C LEU A 413 1.92 10.65 -7.98
N ASN A 414 1.86 11.96 -8.23
CA ASN A 414 2.52 12.99 -7.42
C ASN A 414 1.53 14.00 -6.85
N PRO A 415 0.51 13.58 -6.06
CA PRO A 415 -0.47 14.50 -5.50
C PRO A 415 0.18 15.45 -4.49
N GLN A 416 -0.19 16.72 -4.56
CA GLN A 416 0.17 17.76 -3.60
C GLN A 416 -0.87 17.88 -2.48
N SER A 417 -2.05 17.36 -2.70
CA SER A 417 -3.12 17.28 -1.70
C SER A 417 -2.70 16.35 -0.56
N THR A 418 -3.13 16.72 0.64
CA THR A 418 -2.90 15.91 1.83
C THR A 418 -4.17 15.80 2.66
N GLY A 419 -4.34 14.65 3.25
CA GLY A 419 -5.45 14.34 4.14
C GLY A 419 -5.04 14.10 5.58
N SER A 420 -5.89 13.40 6.32
CA SER A 420 -5.65 13.14 7.74
C SER A 420 -6.29 11.85 8.26
N VAL A 421 -5.73 11.36 9.37
CA VAL A 421 -6.24 10.25 10.19
C VAL A 421 -6.30 10.71 11.64
N THR A 422 -7.51 10.88 12.20
CA THR A 422 -7.71 11.46 13.53
C THR A 422 -8.58 10.57 14.41
N ILE A 423 -8.15 10.27 15.63
CA ILE A 423 -8.97 9.52 16.59
C ILE A 423 -10.18 10.36 17.04
N GLN A 424 -11.31 9.68 17.31
CA GLN A 424 -12.56 10.30 17.75
C GLN A 424 -12.86 10.03 19.23
N SER A 425 -12.21 9.03 19.82
CA SER A 425 -12.31 8.66 21.23
C SER A 425 -11.08 7.83 21.64
N ASP A 426 -11.00 7.50 22.92
CA ASP A 426 -10.01 6.57 23.48
C ASP A 426 -10.30 5.10 23.19
N ASN A 427 -11.40 4.80 22.50
CA ASN A 427 -11.76 3.44 22.12
C ASN A 427 -10.97 2.98 20.90
N SER A 428 -10.03 2.07 21.11
CA SER A 428 -9.16 1.53 20.05
C SER A 428 -9.90 0.77 18.93
N PHE A 429 -11.12 0.31 19.18
CA PHE A 429 -11.97 -0.35 18.17
C PHE A 429 -12.83 0.64 17.38
N GLN A 430 -12.91 1.89 17.82
CA GLN A 430 -13.53 2.93 17.00
C GLN A 430 -12.59 3.29 15.85
N ILE A 431 -13.14 3.40 14.67
CA ILE A 431 -12.40 3.85 13.49
C ILE A 431 -11.95 5.27 13.71
N ALA A 432 -10.76 5.62 13.22
CA ALA A 432 -10.35 7.01 13.13
C ALA A 432 -11.18 7.72 12.04
N ALA A 433 -11.41 9.00 12.21
CA ALA A 433 -11.89 9.86 11.14
C ALA A 433 -10.76 9.96 10.10
N ALA A 434 -11.06 9.65 8.85
CA ALA A 434 -10.08 9.63 7.79
C ALA A 434 -10.58 10.42 6.58
N ASP A 435 -9.68 11.17 5.95
CA ASP A 435 -9.91 11.96 4.75
C ASP A 435 -8.65 11.88 3.89
N ASP A 436 -8.76 11.41 2.64
CA ASP A 436 -7.64 11.40 1.69
C ASP A 436 -7.22 12.80 1.23
N GLY A 437 -8.12 13.77 1.36
CA GLY A 437 -7.86 15.15 0.94
C GLY A 437 -7.79 15.34 -0.57
N PHE A 438 -8.27 14.40 -1.38
CA PHE A 438 -8.18 14.45 -2.84
C PHE A 438 -8.65 15.79 -3.40
N TYR A 439 -7.84 16.37 -4.30
CA TYR A 439 -8.09 17.62 -5.00
C TYR A 439 -8.34 18.85 -4.10
N GLN A 440 -7.90 18.81 -2.84
CA GLN A 440 -7.88 20.01 -2.00
C GLN A 440 -6.81 21.01 -2.48
N ASN A 441 -5.72 20.52 -3.06
CA ASN A 441 -4.81 21.35 -3.84
C ASN A 441 -5.33 21.45 -5.29
N PRO A 442 -5.64 22.66 -5.80
CA PRO A 442 -6.13 22.83 -7.16
C PRO A 442 -5.22 22.26 -8.26
N ALA A 443 -3.90 22.22 -8.01
CA ALA A 443 -2.95 21.68 -8.99
C ALA A 443 -3.20 20.19 -9.29
N ASP A 444 -3.66 19.40 -8.32
CA ASP A 444 -3.96 18.00 -8.53
C ASP A 444 -5.19 17.81 -9.42
N LEU A 445 -6.20 18.64 -9.23
CA LEU A 445 -7.39 18.64 -10.10
C LEU A 445 -7.00 19.02 -11.53
N GLU A 446 -6.21 20.07 -11.71
CA GLU A 446 -5.75 20.51 -13.03
C GLU A 446 -4.86 19.46 -13.72
N ASN A 447 -3.98 18.78 -12.97
CA ASN A 447 -3.16 17.70 -13.52
C ASN A 447 -4.04 16.51 -13.97
N MET A 448 -5.05 16.12 -13.19
CA MET A 448 -5.96 15.03 -13.57
C MET A 448 -6.86 15.44 -14.74
N LYS A 449 -7.38 16.66 -14.76
CA LYS A 449 -8.15 17.20 -15.90
C LYS A 449 -7.32 17.18 -17.18
N SER A 450 -6.11 17.75 -17.12
CA SER A 450 -5.18 17.76 -18.26
C SER A 450 -4.83 16.34 -18.74
N ALA A 451 -4.70 15.38 -17.83
CA ALA A 451 -4.47 13.98 -18.21
C ALA A 451 -5.68 13.39 -18.97
N VAL A 452 -6.91 13.74 -18.59
CA VAL A 452 -8.12 13.35 -19.35
C VAL A 452 -8.21 14.06 -20.68
N GLU A 453 -8.02 15.38 -20.71
CA GLU A 453 -8.18 16.23 -21.91
C GLU A 453 -7.12 15.96 -22.96
N VAL A 454 -5.90 15.58 -22.56
CA VAL A 454 -4.78 15.42 -23.48
C VAL A 454 -4.37 13.95 -23.60
N TYR A 455 -4.02 13.30 -22.52
CA TYR A 455 -3.46 11.94 -22.58
C TYR A 455 -4.53 10.89 -22.92
N LEU A 456 -5.66 10.91 -22.21
CA LEU A 456 -6.74 9.98 -22.50
C LEU A 456 -7.36 10.26 -23.87
N HIS A 457 -7.55 11.53 -24.25
CA HIS A 457 -8.05 11.93 -25.55
C HIS A 457 -7.16 11.41 -26.68
N ASN A 458 -5.85 11.70 -26.64
CA ASN A 458 -4.91 11.21 -27.65
C ASN A 458 -4.93 9.68 -27.76
N LEU A 459 -4.99 8.98 -26.64
CA LEU A 459 -5.07 7.53 -26.62
C LEU A 459 -6.36 7.02 -27.29
N MET A 460 -7.51 7.63 -26.96
CA MET A 460 -8.80 7.25 -27.54
C MET A 460 -8.83 7.46 -29.05
N ASP A 461 -8.23 8.54 -29.55
CA ASP A 461 -8.10 8.81 -30.99
C ASP A 461 -7.25 7.73 -31.67
N GLN A 462 -6.12 7.33 -31.08
CA GLN A 462 -5.28 6.29 -31.65
C GLN A 462 -5.93 4.91 -31.59
N LEU A 463 -6.65 4.58 -30.53
CA LEU A 463 -7.44 3.35 -30.45
C LEU A 463 -8.52 3.31 -31.52
N ALA A 464 -9.17 4.42 -31.82
CA ALA A 464 -10.17 4.51 -32.88
C ALA A 464 -9.60 4.30 -34.29
N ILE A 465 -8.32 4.63 -34.50
CA ILE A 465 -7.60 4.43 -35.78
C ILE A 465 -7.13 2.97 -35.94
N ILE A 466 -6.56 2.40 -34.88
CA ILE A 466 -5.87 1.11 -34.91
C ILE A 466 -6.85 -0.06 -34.76
N ALA A 467 -7.84 0.10 -33.88
CA ALA A 467 -8.72 -0.98 -33.48
C ALA A 467 -9.98 -1.07 -34.36
N PRO A 468 -10.39 -2.29 -34.76
CA PRO A 468 -11.61 -2.48 -35.52
C PRO A 468 -12.84 -2.20 -34.67
N SER A 469 -13.81 -1.45 -35.27
CA SER A 469 -15.13 -1.29 -34.63
C SER A 469 -15.84 -2.63 -34.49
N PRO A 470 -16.52 -2.94 -33.35
CA PRO A 470 -16.98 -1.99 -32.33
C PRO A 470 -16.07 -1.90 -31.08
N TYR A 471 -14.91 -2.57 -31.10
CA TYR A 471 -14.07 -2.73 -29.90
C TYR A 471 -13.27 -1.49 -29.53
N TYR A 472 -12.78 -1.48 -28.29
CA TYR A 472 -11.93 -0.44 -27.66
C TYR A 472 -12.60 0.95 -27.64
N LYS A 473 -13.92 0.96 -27.56
CA LYS A 473 -14.74 2.14 -27.29
C LYS A 473 -15.33 2.04 -25.89
N PRO A 474 -15.58 3.16 -25.21
CA PRO A 474 -16.25 3.12 -23.91
C PRO A 474 -17.56 2.34 -23.95
N ILE A 475 -17.81 1.51 -22.95
CA ILE A 475 -19.11 0.86 -22.81
C ILE A 475 -20.19 1.93 -22.60
N LEU A 476 -21.43 1.65 -23.01
CA LEU A 476 -22.50 2.65 -23.00
C LEU A 476 -22.78 3.26 -21.62
N SER A 477 -22.53 2.51 -20.55
CA SER A 477 -22.72 2.96 -19.17
C SER A 477 -21.54 3.75 -18.61
N ASP A 478 -20.40 3.84 -19.32
CA ASP A 478 -19.24 4.54 -18.80
C ASP A 478 -19.45 6.06 -18.84
N PRO A 479 -19.27 6.76 -17.71
CA PRO A 479 -19.47 8.21 -17.63
C PRO A 479 -18.55 9.02 -18.56
N ILE A 480 -17.43 8.48 -19.02
CA ILE A 480 -16.52 9.14 -19.97
C ILE A 480 -17.21 9.48 -21.31
N ASN A 481 -18.29 8.79 -21.64
CA ASN A 481 -19.07 9.10 -22.85
C ASN A 481 -19.57 10.55 -22.87
N ALA A 482 -19.94 11.11 -21.72
CA ALA A 482 -20.37 12.51 -21.63
C ALA A 482 -19.21 13.47 -21.94
N VAL A 483 -17.99 13.16 -21.49
CA VAL A 483 -16.78 13.93 -21.77
C VAL A 483 -16.47 13.92 -23.27
N ILE A 484 -16.47 12.74 -23.89
CA ILE A 484 -16.22 12.58 -25.34
C ILE A 484 -17.27 13.35 -26.17
N LEU A 485 -18.55 13.23 -25.82
CA LEU A 485 -19.65 13.94 -26.51
C LEU A 485 -19.59 15.46 -26.36
N SER A 486 -19.03 15.97 -25.27
CA SER A 486 -18.81 17.41 -25.07
C SER A 486 -17.62 17.96 -25.88
N GLY A 487 -16.79 17.08 -26.47
CA GLY A 487 -15.51 17.45 -27.08
C GLY A 487 -14.46 17.83 -26.05
N TYR A 488 -14.49 17.17 -24.88
CA TYR A 488 -13.61 17.42 -23.73
C TYR A 488 -13.75 18.86 -23.19
N ASP A 489 -14.97 19.35 -23.08
CA ASP A 489 -15.25 20.64 -22.44
C ASP A 489 -14.75 20.66 -20.99
N ASP A 490 -14.01 21.69 -20.62
CA ASP A 490 -13.31 21.81 -19.33
C ASP A 490 -14.23 21.60 -18.11
N ALA A 491 -15.43 22.19 -18.13
CA ALA A 491 -16.39 22.06 -17.03
C ALA A 491 -16.98 20.64 -16.93
N VAL A 492 -17.15 19.96 -18.08
CA VAL A 492 -17.63 18.58 -18.14
C VAL A 492 -16.53 17.64 -17.65
N VAL A 493 -15.26 17.89 -18.02
CA VAL A 493 -14.10 17.12 -17.53
C VAL A 493 -13.93 17.29 -16.02
N GLU A 494 -14.02 18.53 -15.50
CA GLU A 494 -13.95 18.75 -14.04
C GLU A 494 -15.05 18.00 -13.30
N ALA A 495 -16.29 18.08 -13.78
CA ALA A 495 -17.40 17.35 -13.18
C ALA A 495 -17.18 15.83 -13.24
N TYR A 496 -16.66 15.31 -14.35
CA TYR A 496 -16.30 13.91 -14.52
C TYR A 496 -15.25 13.47 -13.49
N VAL A 497 -14.14 14.19 -13.38
CA VAL A 497 -13.06 13.89 -12.42
C VAL A 497 -13.58 13.85 -11.00
N LYS A 498 -14.30 14.88 -10.54
CA LYS A 498 -14.82 14.98 -9.18
C LYS A 498 -15.85 13.90 -8.84
N ASN A 499 -16.68 13.52 -9.81
CA ASN A 499 -17.77 12.58 -9.57
C ASN A 499 -17.37 11.11 -9.79
N ASN A 500 -16.31 10.83 -10.54
CA ASN A 500 -15.94 9.47 -10.92
C ASN A 500 -14.57 9.03 -10.41
N SER A 501 -13.80 9.89 -9.71
CA SER A 501 -12.60 9.42 -9.00
C SER A 501 -12.97 8.29 -8.06
N ASN A 502 -12.25 7.19 -8.20
CA ASN A 502 -12.55 5.97 -7.48
C ASN A 502 -12.21 6.13 -5.99
N LEU A 503 -13.11 5.73 -5.11
CA LEU A 503 -12.98 5.84 -3.67
C LEU A 503 -13.12 4.49 -2.96
N SER A 504 -13.41 3.42 -3.70
CA SER A 504 -13.78 2.14 -3.10
C SER A 504 -12.91 0.97 -3.54
N LEU A 505 -12.30 1.05 -4.71
CA LEU A 505 -11.62 -0.10 -5.30
C LEU A 505 -10.11 0.03 -5.40
N ASP A 506 -9.57 1.28 -5.47
CA ASP A 506 -8.13 1.57 -5.58
C ASP A 506 -7.87 3.07 -5.64
N PRO A 507 -6.67 3.52 -5.40
CA PRO A 507 -5.58 2.80 -4.76
C PRO A 507 -5.62 2.98 -3.23
N HIS A 508 -5.29 1.93 -2.51
CA HIS A 508 -5.11 1.96 -1.06
C HIS A 508 -3.62 2.27 -0.73
N HIS A 509 -3.07 3.33 -1.32
CA HIS A 509 -1.67 3.73 -1.22
C HIS A 509 -1.42 4.71 -0.06
N PHE A 510 -2.01 4.44 1.10
CA PHE A 510 -1.92 5.30 2.29
C PHE A 510 -0.50 5.46 2.77
N THR A 511 0.02 6.71 2.72
CA THR A 511 1.39 7.06 3.10
C THR A 511 1.43 8.32 3.96
N SER A 512 2.61 8.66 4.46
CA SER A 512 3.01 9.99 4.93
C SER A 512 2.33 10.54 6.18
N HIS A 513 1.35 9.86 6.78
CA HIS A 513 0.65 10.35 7.99
C HIS A 513 1.44 10.20 9.31
N CYS A 514 2.65 9.62 9.26
CA CYS A 514 3.70 9.68 10.28
C CYS A 514 5.01 10.20 9.65
N LYS A 515 4.94 11.24 8.84
CA LYS A 515 5.98 11.76 7.95
C LYS A 515 7.36 11.80 8.57
N MET A 516 8.35 11.29 7.86
CA MET A 516 9.77 11.41 8.22
C MET A 516 10.32 12.74 7.71
N ALA A 517 10.55 13.65 8.63
CA ALA A 517 11.12 14.98 8.37
C ALA A 517 11.64 15.57 9.69
N PRO A 518 12.40 16.66 9.68
CA PRO A 518 12.66 17.45 10.88
C PRO A 518 11.35 17.90 11.55
N LEU A 519 11.32 17.93 12.89
CA LEU A 519 10.10 18.26 13.66
C LEU A 519 9.47 19.58 13.22
N ASN A 520 10.29 20.62 13.00
CA ASN A 520 9.87 21.92 12.54
C ASN A 520 9.47 22.00 11.05
N ALA A 521 9.68 20.91 10.32
CA ALA A 521 9.28 20.74 8.92
C ALA A 521 8.10 19.75 8.77
N GLY A 522 7.33 19.55 9.82
CA GLY A 522 6.15 18.69 9.80
C GLY A 522 6.44 17.22 10.14
N GLY A 523 7.60 16.93 10.74
CA GLY A 523 8.01 15.56 11.05
C GLY A 523 7.25 14.94 12.22
N VAL A 524 6.98 13.65 12.10
CA VAL A 524 6.50 12.76 13.16
C VAL A 524 7.65 11.87 13.65
N VAL A 525 8.49 11.43 12.72
CA VAL A 525 9.71 10.66 13.01
C VAL A 525 10.93 11.36 12.43
N ASP A 526 12.08 11.11 13.04
CA ASP A 526 13.38 11.55 12.53
C ASP A 526 13.91 10.61 11.43
N GLY A 527 15.10 10.92 10.90
CA GLY A 527 15.76 10.11 9.86
C GLY A 527 16.23 8.71 10.31
N ASN A 528 16.11 8.39 11.60
CA ASN A 528 16.29 7.04 12.15
C ASN A 528 14.92 6.36 12.42
N THR A 529 13.84 6.94 11.96
CA THR A 529 12.46 6.53 12.19
C THR A 529 11.97 6.61 13.64
N LEU A 530 12.73 7.28 14.54
CA LEU A 530 12.39 7.49 15.93
C LEU A 530 11.27 8.55 16.05
N VAL A 531 10.19 8.22 16.75
CA VAL A 531 9.08 9.14 17.02
C VAL A 531 9.51 10.27 17.93
N TYR A 532 9.32 11.51 17.50
CA TYR A 532 9.64 12.69 18.29
C TYR A 532 8.92 12.68 19.67
N GLY A 533 9.60 13.11 20.70
CA GLY A 533 9.10 13.07 22.08
C GLY A 533 9.24 11.72 22.78
N THR A 534 9.73 10.70 22.09
CA THR A 534 10.00 9.37 22.65
C THR A 534 11.49 9.03 22.64
N LYS A 535 11.85 7.95 23.33
CA LYS A 535 13.25 7.47 23.38
C LYS A 535 13.48 6.15 22.66
N ASN A 536 12.40 5.39 22.39
CA ASN A 536 12.52 4.03 21.90
C ASN A 536 11.27 3.55 21.14
N VAL A 537 10.48 4.49 20.62
CA VAL A 537 9.36 4.16 19.72
C VAL A 537 9.72 4.57 18.31
N PHE A 538 9.59 3.66 17.36
CA PHE A 538 9.91 3.83 15.95
C PHE A 538 8.68 3.54 15.10
N VAL A 539 8.59 4.13 13.92
CA VAL A 539 7.59 3.77 12.90
C VAL A 539 8.33 3.27 11.66
N ALA A 540 7.88 2.17 11.10
CA ALA A 540 8.55 1.52 9.99
C ALA A 540 7.55 0.88 9.01
N ASP A 541 6.72 1.70 8.42
CA ASP A 541 5.78 1.37 7.33
C ASP A 541 5.60 2.60 6.43
N ASN A 542 4.75 2.51 5.42
CA ASN A 542 4.54 3.60 4.46
C ASN A 542 4.07 4.92 5.08
N SER A 543 3.59 4.92 6.33
CA SER A 543 3.21 6.16 7.00
C SER A 543 4.38 7.13 7.20
N ILE A 544 5.64 6.65 7.16
CA ILE A 544 6.81 7.51 7.29
C ILE A 544 7.28 8.15 5.98
N CYS A 545 6.73 7.77 4.83
CA CYS A 545 7.18 8.32 3.55
C CYS A 545 7.29 9.85 3.63
N PRO A 546 8.45 10.44 3.30
CA PRO A 546 8.60 11.90 3.23
C PRO A 546 7.75 12.50 2.11
N VAL A 547 7.65 11.76 1.01
CA VAL A 547 6.81 11.97 -0.17
C VAL A 547 6.31 10.60 -0.60
N ILE A 548 5.07 10.53 -1.07
CA ILE A 548 4.51 9.28 -1.60
C ILE A 548 5.36 8.76 -2.78
N PRO A 549 5.71 7.47 -2.85
CA PRO A 549 6.33 6.88 -4.04
C PRO A 549 5.40 7.01 -5.26
N ASP A 550 5.95 7.30 -6.41
CA ASP A 550 5.20 7.50 -7.66
C ASP A 550 4.84 6.18 -8.38
N ILE A 551 4.32 5.24 -7.61
CA ILE A 551 3.91 3.89 -8.01
C ILE A 551 3.14 3.21 -6.86
N ASP A 552 2.60 2.00 -7.10
CA ASP A 552 2.08 1.12 -6.05
C ASP A 552 3.06 0.92 -4.88
N THR A 553 2.57 1.04 -3.66
CA THR A 553 3.41 1.25 -2.48
C THR A 553 3.87 -0.01 -1.74
N ALA A 554 3.55 -1.21 -2.23
CA ALA A 554 3.88 -2.46 -1.54
C ALA A 554 5.39 -2.73 -1.47
N ALA A 555 6.11 -2.50 -2.57
CA ALA A 555 7.58 -2.66 -2.59
C ALA A 555 8.26 -1.62 -1.70
N ALA A 556 7.78 -0.37 -1.68
CA ALA A 556 8.27 0.68 -0.79
C ALA A 556 8.09 0.30 0.69
N ALA A 557 6.97 -0.32 1.08
CA ALA A 557 6.77 -0.81 2.44
C ALA A 557 7.79 -1.88 2.84
N MET A 558 8.11 -2.82 1.96
CA MET A 558 9.15 -3.82 2.21
C MET A 558 10.54 -3.18 2.30
N MET A 559 10.85 -2.22 1.43
CA MET A 559 12.10 -1.44 1.45
C MET A 559 12.26 -0.68 2.77
N ILE A 560 11.21 0.02 3.22
CA ILE A 560 11.20 0.71 4.51
C ILE A 560 11.45 -0.28 5.67
N GLY A 561 10.80 -1.44 5.64
CA GLY A 561 10.99 -2.50 6.63
C GLY A 561 12.44 -2.97 6.71
N LEU A 562 13.06 -3.26 5.57
CA LEU A 562 14.46 -3.70 5.51
C LEU A 562 15.40 -2.58 5.94
N ARG A 563 15.27 -1.39 5.39
CA ARG A 563 16.12 -0.24 5.71
C ARG A 563 16.04 0.14 7.19
N THR A 564 14.83 0.17 7.75
CA THR A 564 14.66 0.45 9.18
C THR A 564 15.27 -0.65 10.05
N SER A 565 15.18 -1.92 9.65
CA SER A 565 15.82 -3.01 10.40
C SER A 565 17.33 -2.83 10.50
N GLU A 566 17.98 -2.39 9.42
CA GLU A 566 19.41 -2.06 9.39
C GLU A 566 19.71 -0.91 10.36
N ILE A 567 18.95 0.18 10.29
CA ILE A 567 19.08 1.32 11.21
C ILE A 567 18.96 0.87 12.67
N LEU A 568 17.92 0.08 12.98
CA LEU A 568 17.66 -0.40 14.34
C LEU A 568 18.77 -1.31 14.87
N LYS A 569 19.40 -2.14 14.03
CA LYS A 569 20.57 -2.94 14.40
C LYS A 569 21.75 -2.10 14.88
N HIS A 570 21.82 -0.82 14.50
CA HIS A 570 22.85 0.13 14.91
C HIS A 570 22.44 1.01 16.09
N VAL A 571 21.21 1.49 16.13
CA VAL A 571 20.77 2.48 17.13
C VAL A 571 20.18 1.86 18.40
N VAL A 572 19.62 0.64 18.34
CA VAL A 572 19.08 -0.07 19.50
C VAL A 572 20.20 -0.85 20.20
N LYS A 573 20.56 -0.37 21.41
CA LYS A 573 21.64 -0.93 22.23
C LYS A 573 21.12 -1.95 23.25
#